data_16b597ff145e48b683cbf90819dae987
#
_entry.id   16b597ff145e48b683cbf90819dae987
#
_cell.length_a   1.000
_cell.length_b   1.000
_cell.length_c   1.000
_cell.angle_alpha   90.00
_cell.angle_beta   90.00
_cell.angle_gamma   90.00
#
_symmetry.space_group_name_H-M   'P 1'
#
loop_
_entity.id
_entity.type
_entity.pdbx_description
1 polymer ?
#
loop_
_entity_poly.entity_id
_entity_poly.type
_entity_poly.pdbx_seq_one_letter_code
_entity_poly.pdbx_strand_id
1 'polypeptide(L)'
;MKNRKYIIRVVGILTVGLLLVKMTYQFKYSTFIFDLIFFSGLVIIGLVFLIWSLFSDLKHFRAEKKIISLIPIGIAIVFTTTIWVWNTQINSNFDKPTLVRIFYDGGFNGTGIDFKKDGTYIIDNSAIGLSDFIYGTYEINGNRIILDKKALENVVVTNQLEIRPKIIEYSDRTETDNIVYQIDEEGNVIKNSTEFRLVIDNRE
;
A
#
# COMPACT_ATOMS: atom_id res chain seq x y z
N MET A 1 1.75 31.70 -32.39
CA MET A 1 0.71 30.71 -31.98
C MET A 1 1.22 29.27 -31.80
N LYS A 2 2.18 28.78 -32.62
CA LYS A 2 2.75 27.41 -32.50
C LYS A 2 3.39 27.15 -31.11
N ASN A 3 4.14 28.10 -30.55
CA ASN A 3 4.82 27.98 -29.25
C ASN A 3 3.86 27.81 -28.06
N ARG A 4 2.70 28.47 -28.05
CA ARG A 4 1.75 28.42 -26.93
C ARG A 4 1.15 27.03 -26.73
N LYS A 5 0.76 26.36 -27.82
CA LYS A 5 0.20 24.98 -27.75
C LYS A 5 1.24 23.97 -27.27
N TYR A 6 2.49 24.14 -27.68
CA TYR A 6 3.60 23.29 -27.22
C TYR A 6 3.84 23.48 -25.70
N ILE A 7 3.92 24.72 -25.23
CA ILE A 7 4.11 25.04 -23.81
C ILE A 7 2.97 24.47 -22.96
N ILE A 8 1.70 24.62 -23.41
CA ILE A 8 0.53 24.07 -22.68
C ILE A 8 0.66 22.54 -22.53
N ARG A 9 1.10 21.83 -23.57
CA ARG A 9 1.28 20.36 -23.48
C ARG A 9 2.40 20.00 -22.52
N VAL A 10 3.56 20.63 -22.61
CA VAL A 10 4.68 20.39 -21.68
C VAL A 10 4.26 20.64 -20.25
N VAL A 11 3.66 21.79 -19.97
CA VAL A 11 3.20 22.14 -18.61
C VAL A 11 2.11 21.19 -18.13
N GLY A 12 1.13 20.85 -18.99
CA GLY A 12 0.07 19.91 -18.65
C GLY A 12 0.62 18.53 -18.29
N ILE A 13 1.52 17.96 -19.11
CA ILE A 13 2.14 16.65 -18.86
C ILE A 13 2.98 16.69 -17.58
N LEU A 14 3.76 17.76 -17.36
CA LEU A 14 4.55 17.90 -16.13
C LEU A 14 3.66 17.96 -14.89
N THR A 15 2.64 18.80 -14.90
CA THR A 15 1.74 18.97 -13.75
C THR A 15 1.00 17.67 -13.44
N VAL A 16 0.36 17.08 -14.44
CA VAL A 16 -0.40 15.82 -14.25
C VAL A 16 0.54 14.68 -13.88
N GLY A 17 1.69 14.56 -14.54
CA GLY A 17 2.68 13.53 -14.25
C GLY A 17 3.22 13.61 -12.81
N LEU A 18 3.56 14.80 -12.34
CA LEU A 18 4.03 15.02 -10.95
C LEU A 18 2.93 14.69 -9.92
N LEU A 19 1.67 15.07 -10.19
CA LEU A 19 0.56 14.72 -9.31
C LEU A 19 0.34 13.21 -9.27
N LEU A 20 0.34 12.52 -10.39
CA LEU A 20 0.19 11.07 -10.46
C LEU A 20 1.33 10.35 -9.73
N VAL A 21 2.59 10.75 -9.92
CA VAL A 21 3.73 10.18 -9.19
C VAL A 21 3.59 10.40 -7.69
N LYS A 22 3.23 11.62 -7.26
CA LYS A 22 3.00 11.92 -5.84
C LYS A 22 1.92 11.01 -5.25
N MET A 23 0.78 10.87 -5.92
CA MET A 23 -0.33 10.03 -5.43
C MET A 23 0.04 8.56 -5.42
N THR A 24 0.73 8.04 -6.44
CA THR A 24 1.23 6.66 -6.44
C THR A 24 2.17 6.41 -5.26
N TYR A 25 3.02 7.39 -4.91
CA TYR A 25 3.87 7.30 -3.72
C TYR A 25 3.04 7.25 -2.43
N GLN A 26 2.00 8.09 -2.32
CA GLN A 26 1.11 8.12 -1.16
C GLN A 26 0.36 6.81 -0.97
N PHE A 27 -0.09 6.17 -2.06
CA PHE A 27 -0.81 4.89 -2.02
C PHE A 27 0.00 3.73 -1.41
N LYS A 28 1.32 3.88 -1.31
CA LYS A 28 2.14 2.94 -0.54
C LYS A 28 1.76 2.93 0.95
N TYR A 29 1.37 4.08 1.50
CA TYR A 29 1.16 4.25 2.94
C TYR A 29 -0.30 4.43 3.32
N SER A 30 -1.09 5.03 2.44
CA SER A 30 -2.50 5.30 2.70
C SER A 30 -3.30 5.33 1.41
N THR A 31 -4.49 4.76 1.44
CA THR A 31 -5.46 4.84 0.34
C THR A 31 -6.80 5.32 0.86
N PHE A 32 -7.36 6.32 0.18
CA PHE A 32 -8.70 6.83 0.47
C PHE A 32 -9.53 6.79 -0.80
N ILE A 33 -10.80 6.42 -0.68
CA ILE A 33 -11.68 6.20 -1.85
C ILE A 33 -11.76 7.44 -2.76
N PHE A 34 -11.79 8.66 -2.18
CA PHE A 34 -11.81 9.89 -2.98
C PHE A 34 -10.47 10.16 -3.68
N ASP A 35 -9.34 9.74 -3.08
CA ASP A 35 -8.04 9.83 -3.73
C ASP A 35 -7.97 8.91 -4.96
N LEU A 36 -8.57 7.72 -4.90
CA LEU A 36 -8.68 6.82 -6.05
C LEU A 36 -9.52 7.41 -7.18
N ILE A 37 -10.66 8.06 -6.84
CA ILE A 37 -11.50 8.75 -7.82
C ILE A 37 -10.72 9.91 -8.47
N PHE A 38 -10.04 10.73 -7.66
CA PHE A 38 -9.23 11.85 -8.15
C PHE A 38 -8.07 11.37 -9.01
N PHE A 39 -7.36 10.32 -8.58
CA PHE A 39 -6.30 9.69 -9.34
C PHE A 39 -6.78 9.20 -10.70
N SER A 40 -7.94 8.54 -10.75
CA SER A 40 -8.55 8.07 -12.00
C SER A 40 -8.86 9.24 -12.96
N GLY A 41 -9.36 10.34 -12.43
CA GLY A 41 -9.57 11.58 -13.20
C GLY A 41 -8.27 12.14 -13.78
N LEU A 42 -7.19 12.18 -12.98
CA LEU A 42 -5.86 12.60 -13.44
C LEU A 42 -5.29 11.66 -14.51
N VAL A 43 -5.50 10.35 -14.41
CA VAL A 43 -5.09 9.38 -15.44
C VAL A 43 -5.79 9.68 -16.76
N ILE A 44 -7.10 9.93 -16.76
CA ILE A 44 -7.85 10.30 -17.97
C ILE A 44 -7.28 11.59 -18.58
N ILE A 45 -7.05 12.63 -17.77
CA ILE A 45 -6.46 13.90 -18.25
C ILE A 45 -5.05 13.65 -18.82
N GLY A 46 -4.23 12.84 -18.14
CA GLY A 46 -2.90 12.46 -18.60
C GLY A 46 -2.91 11.76 -19.95
N LEU A 47 -3.85 10.83 -20.15
CA LEU A 47 -4.04 10.14 -21.41
C LEU A 47 -4.44 11.11 -22.55
N VAL A 48 -5.30 12.08 -22.28
CA VAL A 48 -5.66 13.12 -23.25
C VAL A 48 -4.42 13.93 -23.66
N PHE A 49 -3.59 14.37 -22.72
CA PHE A 49 -2.35 15.07 -23.01
C PHE A 49 -1.35 14.19 -23.77
N LEU A 50 -1.21 12.93 -23.42
CA LEU A 50 -0.33 11.97 -24.09
C LEU A 50 -0.76 11.77 -25.55
N ILE A 51 -2.03 11.49 -25.80
CA ILE A 51 -2.58 11.31 -27.14
C ILE A 51 -2.38 12.58 -27.97
N TRP A 52 -2.70 13.75 -27.41
CA TRP A 52 -2.48 15.03 -28.07
C TRP A 52 -1.01 15.25 -28.44
N SER A 53 -0.07 14.94 -27.52
CA SER A 53 1.35 15.01 -27.79
C SER A 53 1.79 14.05 -28.89
N LEU A 54 1.37 12.79 -28.82
CA LEU A 54 1.71 11.78 -29.84
C LEU A 54 1.40 12.28 -31.26
N PHE A 55 0.16 12.73 -31.49
CA PHE A 55 -0.23 13.21 -32.82
C PHE A 55 0.49 14.51 -33.23
N SER A 56 0.60 15.46 -32.32
CA SER A 56 1.17 16.78 -32.62
C SER A 56 2.68 16.74 -32.76
N ASP A 57 3.38 16.04 -31.87
CA ASP A 57 4.84 16.07 -31.81
C ASP A 57 5.45 15.19 -32.90
N LEU A 58 4.84 14.03 -33.19
CA LEU A 58 5.24 13.20 -34.33
C LEU A 58 5.04 13.90 -35.66
N LYS A 59 3.92 14.64 -35.81
CA LYS A 59 3.68 15.47 -37.00
C LYS A 59 4.77 16.55 -37.18
N HIS A 60 5.11 17.26 -36.10
CA HIS A 60 6.16 18.28 -36.14
C HIS A 60 7.56 17.68 -36.37
N PHE A 61 7.87 16.56 -35.71
CA PHE A 61 9.13 15.85 -35.94
C PHE A 61 9.30 15.41 -37.39
N ARG A 62 8.25 14.87 -37.99
CA ARG A 62 8.29 14.46 -39.44
C ARG A 62 8.50 15.65 -40.38
N ALA A 63 7.95 16.81 -40.05
CA ALA A 63 8.04 18.01 -40.87
C ALA A 63 9.37 18.76 -40.70
N GLU A 64 9.87 18.91 -39.47
CA GLU A 64 11.03 19.77 -39.16
C GLU A 64 12.28 18.98 -38.80
N LYS A 65 12.17 17.65 -38.57
CA LYS A 65 13.28 16.76 -38.14
C LYS A 65 13.99 17.21 -36.86
N LYS A 66 13.32 18.05 -36.01
CA LYS A 66 13.88 18.56 -34.77
C LYS A 66 13.52 17.66 -33.59
N ILE A 67 14.50 17.06 -32.92
CA ILE A 67 14.32 16.19 -31.74
C ILE A 67 13.60 16.93 -30.60
N ILE A 68 13.77 18.24 -30.47
CA ILE A 68 13.14 19.06 -29.45
C ILE A 68 11.59 18.98 -29.47
N SER A 69 10.99 18.67 -30.62
CA SER A 69 9.54 18.46 -30.73
C SER A 69 9.04 17.20 -30.04
N LEU A 70 9.93 16.25 -29.71
CA LEU A 70 9.60 15.00 -29.03
C LEU A 70 9.72 15.08 -27.49
N ILE A 71 10.15 16.23 -26.94
CA ILE A 71 10.33 16.39 -25.49
C ILE A 71 9.04 16.10 -24.70
N PRO A 72 7.82 16.55 -25.08
CA PRO A 72 6.61 16.23 -24.33
C PRO A 72 6.34 14.73 -24.26
N ILE A 73 6.55 14.01 -25.36
CA ILE A 73 6.42 12.52 -25.38
C ILE A 73 7.47 11.88 -24.47
N GLY A 74 8.71 12.36 -24.53
CA GLY A 74 9.79 11.84 -23.67
C GLY A 74 9.49 12.01 -22.18
N ILE A 75 8.98 13.18 -21.77
CA ILE A 75 8.55 13.46 -20.41
C ILE A 75 7.41 12.52 -20.00
N ALA A 76 6.39 12.34 -20.86
CA ALA A 76 5.27 11.46 -20.58
C ALA A 76 5.73 10.00 -20.38
N ILE A 77 6.66 9.52 -21.20
CA ILE A 77 7.25 8.17 -21.06
C ILE A 77 7.95 8.03 -19.71
N VAL A 78 8.76 9.01 -19.31
CA VAL A 78 9.45 8.99 -18.00
C VAL A 78 8.44 8.87 -16.85
N PHE A 79 7.39 9.68 -16.83
CA PHE A 79 6.37 9.60 -15.79
C PHE A 79 5.64 8.26 -15.79
N THR A 80 5.23 7.78 -16.96
CA THR A 80 4.53 6.48 -17.08
C THR A 80 5.41 5.33 -16.57
N THR A 81 6.69 5.32 -16.95
CA THR A 81 7.64 4.32 -16.48
C THR A 81 7.85 4.40 -14.97
N THR A 82 7.98 5.62 -14.42
CA THR A 82 8.13 5.83 -12.97
C THR A 82 6.90 5.29 -12.22
N ILE A 83 5.69 5.66 -12.64
CA ILE A 83 4.44 5.20 -12.02
C ILE A 83 4.34 3.66 -12.11
N TRP A 84 4.67 3.07 -13.25
CA TRP A 84 4.64 1.62 -13.43
C TRP A 84 5.63 0.91 -12.50
N VAL A 85 6.88 1.36 -12.41
CA VAL A 85 7.90 0.78 -11.53
C VAL A 85 7.46 0.87 -10.05
N TRP A 86 6.98 2.02 -9.61
CA TRP A 86 6.51 2.19 -8.24
C TRP A 86 5.31 1.31 -7.91
N ASN A 87 4.33 1.25 -8.79
CA ASN A 87 3.16 0.38 -8.61
C ASN A 87 3.55 -1.10 -8.53
N THR A 88 4.46 -1.55 -9.40
CA THR A 88 4.98 -2.92 -9.36
C THR A 88 5.70 -3.20 -8.04
N GLN A 89 6.50 -2.25 -7.55
CA GLN A 89 7.22 -2.40 -6.27
C GLN A 89 6.26 -2.42 -5.07
N ILE A 90 5.20 -1.62 -5.09
CA ILE A 90 4.17 -1.64 -4.04
C ILE A 90 3.48 -3.00 -4.03
N ASN A 91 2.98 -3.45 -5.18
CA ASN A 91 2.28 -4.72 -5.29
C ASN A 91 3.16 -5.91 -4.90
N SER A 92 4.45 -5.89 -5.27
CA SER A 92 5.37 -6.98 -4.92
C SER A 92 5.53 -7.20 -3.42
N ASN A 93 5.32 -6.19 -2.57
CA ASN A 93 5.33 -6.36 -1.12
C ASN A 93 4.09 -7.12 -0.63
N PHE A 94 2.92 -6.86 -1.22
CA PHE A 94 1.69 -7.56 -0.88
C PHE A 94 1.71 -9.01 -1.38
N ASP A 95 2.30 -9.26 -2.54
CA ASP A 95 2.34 -10.58 -3.21
C ASP A 95 3.35 -11.57 -2.57
N LYS A 96 4.20 -11.12 -1.64
CA LYS A 96 5.11 -12.00 -0.91
C LYS A 96 4.35 -13.11 -0.18
N PRO A 97 4.91 -14.34 -0.13
CA PRO A 97 4.27 -15.44 0.58
C PRO A 97 4.05 -15.14 2.06
N THR A 98 2.84 -15.35 2.54
CA THR A 98 2.46 -15.18 3.95
C THR A 98 2.94 -16.35 4.78
N LEU A 99 3.59 -16.09 5.91
CA LEU A 99 3.91 -17.06 6.94
C LEU A 99 2.78 -17.14 7.98
N VAL A 100 2.43 -16.00 8.55
CA VAL A 100 1.34 -15.86 9.54
C VAL A 100 0.50 -14.65 9.17
N ARG A 101 -0.82 -14.75 9.27
CA ARG A 101 -1.72 -13.62 9.14
C ARG A 101 -2.68 -13.58 10.31
N ILE A 102 -2.77 -12.42 10.93
CA ILE A 102 -3.66 -12.15 12.05
C ILE A 102 -4.61 -11.00 11.70
N PHE A 103 -5.79 -10.99 12.30
CA PHE A 103 -6.80 -9.99 12.03
C PHE A 103 -7.61 -9.65 13.29
N TYR A 104 -7.89 -8.38 13.44
CA TYR A 104 -8.82 -7.83 14.41
C TYR A 104 -10.01 -7.21 13.66
N ASP A 105 -11.21 -7.61 14.01
CA ASP A 105 -12.47 -7.06 13.50
C ASP A 105 -13.05 -6.11 14.54
N GLY A 106 -13.02 -4.82 14.25
CA GLY A 106 -13.65 -3.77 15.06
C GLY A 106 -15.02 -3.34 14.52
N GLY A 107 -15.60 -4.10 13.59
CA GLY A 107 -16.87 -3.80 12.95
C GLY A 107 -16.70 -2.81 11.78
N PHE A 108 -16.71 -1.50 12.06
CA PHE A 108 -16.51 -0.47 11.02
C PHE A 108 -15.03 -0.24 10.65
N ASN A 109 -14.13 -0.71 11.47
CA ASN A 109 -12.68 -0.69 11.27
C ASN A 109 -12.10 -2.05 11.56
N GLY A 110 -10.95 -2.35 10.97
CA GLY A 110 -10.25 -3.60 11.20
C GLY A 110 -8.76 -3.41 11.02
N THR A 111 -7.99 -4.29 11.67
CA THR A 111 -6.54 -4.29 11.53
C THR A 111 -6.06 -5.68 11.20
N GLY A 112 -5.42 -5.82 10.04
CA GLY A 112 -4.73 -7.03 9.62
C GLY A 112 -3.22 -6.86 9.77
N ILE A 113 -2.52 -7.92 10.21
CA ILE A 113 -1.06 -7.98 10.15
C ILE A 113 -0.69 -9.22 9.35
N ASP A 114 0.04 -9.01 8.27
CA ASP A 114 0.50 -10.06 7.36
C ASP A 114 2.02 -10.21 7.51
N PHE A 115 2.45 -11.26 8.18
CA PHE A 115 3.84 -11.63 8.37
C PHE A 115 4.32 -12.46 7.19
N LYS A 116 5.26 -11.93 6.42
CA LYS A 116 5.78 -12.55 5.21
C LYS A 116 6.92 -13.54 5.54
N LYS A 117 7.09 -14.57 4.71
CA LYS A 117 8.15 -15.58 4.88
C LYS A 117 9.58 -15.00 4.83
N ASP A 118 9.74 -13.81 4.29
CA ASP A 118 11.05 -13.12 4.20
C ASP A 118 11.40 -12.27 5.44
N GLY A 119 10.61 -12.36 6.53
CA GLY A 119 10.85 -11.61 7.76
C GLY A 119 10.31 -10.17 7.74
N THR A 120 9.55 -9.78 6.68
CA THR A 120 8.86 -8.50 6.64
C THR A 120 7.40 -8.64 7.07
N TYR A 121 6.78 -7.54 7.54
CA TYR A 121 5.34 -7.50 7.78
C TYR A 121 4.69 -6.27 7.16
N ILE A 122 3.39 -6.40 6.93
CA ILE A 122 2.51 -5.30 6.54
C ILE A 122 1.34 -5.26 7.51
N ILE A 123 1.13 -4.12 8.16
CA ILE A 123 -0.10 -3.83 8.88
C ILE A 123 -1.03 -3.08 7.93
N ASP A 124 -2.25 -3.55 7.81
CA ASP A 124 -3.36 -2.89 7.14
C ASP A 124 -4.36 -2.47 8.22
N ASN A 125 -4.39 -1.17 8.52
CA ASN A 125 -5.36 -0.58 9.42
C ASN A 125 -6.43 0.11 8.57
N SER A 126 -7.58 -0.55 8.43
CA SER A 126 -8.62 -0.13 7.51
C SER A 126 -9.92 0.25 8.22
N ALA A 127 -10.57 1.27 7.69
CA ALA A 127 -11.91 1.70 8.01
C ALA A 127 -12.69 1.87 6.71
N ILE A 128 -13.97 2.25 6.79
CA ILE A 128 -14.80 2.40 5.58
C ILE A 128 -14.16 3.41 4.62
N GLY A 129 -13.65 2.89 3.48
CA GLY A 129 -13.07 3.69 2.41
C GLY A 129 -11.68 4.25 2.67
N LEU A 130 -11.04 3.88 3.77
CA LEU A 130 -9.68 4.27 4.14
C LEU A 130 -8.87 3.02 4.51
N SER A 131 -7.61 2.95 4.07
CA SER A 131 -6.64 1.96 4.52
C SER A 131 -5.28 2.62 4.70
N ASP A 132 -4.68 2.42 5.86
CA ASP A 132 -3.32 2.86 6.18
C ASP A 132 -2.40 1.64 6.29
N PHE A 133 -1.24 1.71 5.63
CA PHE A 133 -0.29 0.60 5.57
C PHE A 133 1.00 0.95 6.30
N ILE A 134 1.41 0.06 7.22
CA ILE A 134 2.67 0.18 7.96
C ILE A 134 3.53 -1.03 7.61
N TYR A 135 4.79 -0.77 7.28
CA TYR A 135 5.76 -1.79 6.90
C TYR A 135 6.86 -1.89 7.95
N GLY A 136 7.32 -3.10 8.21
CA GLY A 136 8.41 -3.34 9.12
C GLY A 136 9.01 -4.73 8.94
N THR A 137 9.87 -5.11 9.91
CA THR A 137 10.48 -6.43 10.00
C THR A 137 10.14 -7.09 11.32
N TYR A 138 10.14 -8.41 11.35
CA TYR A 138 9.82 -9.17 12.54
C TYR A 138 10.75 -10.37 12.70
N GLU A 139 10.82 -10.86 13.92
CA GLU A 139 11.41 -12.15 14.26
C GLU A 139 10.34 -13.03 14.89
N ILE A 140 10.38 -14.33 14.58
CA ILE A 140 9.47 -15.32 15.18
C ILE A 140 10.28 -16.41 15.87
N ASN A 141 9.89 -16.72 17.11
CA ASN A 141 10.51 -17.76 17.90
C ASN A 141 9.42 -18.61 18.58
N GLY A 142 9.09 -19.75 17.96
CA GLY A 142 7.96 -20.56 18.36
C GLY A 142 6.65 -19.79 18.19
N ASN A 143 5.94 -19.52 19.30
CA ASN A 143 4.69 -18.78 19.31
C ASN A 143 4.86 -17.27 19.53
N ARG A 144 6.07 -16.78 19.78
CA ARG A 144 6.35 -15.35 19.96
C ARG A 144 6.78 -14.69 18.68
N ILE A 145 6.21 -13.52 18.41
CA ILE A 145 6.53 -12.67 17.27
C ILE A 145 7.00 -11.33 17.84
N ILE A 146 8.17 -10.88 17.42
CA ILE A 146 8.80 -9.63 17.86
C ILE A 146 8.90 -8.68 16.68
N LEU A 147 8.27 -7.51 16.78
CA LEU A 147 8.28 -6.47 15.76
C LEU A 147 9.47 -5.53 15.98
N ASP A 148 9.97 -4.94 14.90
CA ASP A 148 11.04 -3.93 14.93
C ASP A 148 10.61 -2.58 15.56
N LYS A 149 9.29 -2.34 15.68
CA LYS A 149 8.70 -1.11 16.25
C LYS A 149 7.90 -1.42 17.51
N LYS A 150 8.09 -0.59 18.54
CA LYS A 150 7.49 -0.82 19.87
C LYS A 150 5.99 -0.48 19.97
N ALA A 151 5.49 0.40 19.14
CA ALA A 151 4.07 0.75 19.11
C ALA A 151 3.69 1.18 17.69
N LEU A 152 2.58 0.67 17.22
CA LEU A 152 2.05 0.94 15.90
C LEU A 152 0.60 1.38 16.05
N GLU A 153 0.43 2.70 16.12
CA GLU A 153 -0.85 3.36 16.36
C GLU A 153 -1.54 2.90 17.67
N ASN A 154 -2.86 3.04 17.73
CA ASN A 154 -3.63 2.68 18.94
C ASN A 154 -3.96 1.18 19.03
N VAL A 155 -3.63 0.38 18.00
CA VAL A 155 -4.05 -1.02 17.89
C VAL A 155 -2.96 -1.98 18.36
N VAL A 156 -1.70 -1.68 18.05
CA VAL A 156 -0.54 -2.48 18.47
C VAL A 156 0.29 -1.65 19.44
N VAL A 157 0.12 -1.89 20.74
CA VAL A 157 0.71 -1.10 21.82
C VAL A 157 2.06 -1.63 22.30
N THR A 158 2.49 -2.80 21.83
CA THR A 158 3.77 -3.44 22.14
C THR A 158 4.39 -4.03 20.89
N ASN A 159 5.69 -4.25 20.91
CA ASN A 159 6.38 -4.98 19.84
C ASN A 159 6.39 -6.50 20.03
N GLN A 160 5.77 -7.05 21.08
CA GLN A 160 5.74 -8.47 21.36
C GLN A 160 4.34 -9.03 21.27
N LEU A 161 4.17 -10.04 20.44
CA LEU A 161 2.92 -10.76 20.22
C LEU A 161 3.13 -12.23 20.54
N GLU A 162 2.11 -12.90 21.06
CA GLU A 162 2.19 -14.33 21.33
C GLU A 162 0.89 -15.04 20.92
N ILE A 163 1.05 -16.13 20.19
CA ILE A 163 -0.05 -17.00 19.76
C ILE A 163 -0.35 -17.98 20.90
N ARG A 164 -1.59 -17.94 21.42
CA ARG A 164 -2.06 -18.82 22.48
C ARG A 164 -3.42 -19.41 22.12
N PRO A 165 -3.68 -20.67 22.50
CA PRO A 165 -5.02 -21.24 22.39
C PRO A 165 -5.98 -20.55 23.36
N LYS A 166 -7.18 -20.24 22.91
CA LYS A 166 -8.29 -19.71 23.69
C LYS A 166 -9.50 -20.61 23.51
N ILE A 167 -10.07 -21.03 24.62
CA ILE A 167 -11.34 -21.77 24.59
C ILE A 167 -12.46 -20.75 24.47
N ILE A 168 -13.29 -20.92 23.44
CA ILE A 168 -14.46 -20.08 23.17
C ILE A 168 -15.71 -20.95 23.42
N GLU A 169 -16.49 -20.57 24.40
CA GLU A 169 -17.77 -21.23 24.71
C GLU A 169 -18.90 -20.54 23.98
N TYR A 170 -19.56 -21.25 23.09
CA TYR A 170 -20.80 -20.86 22.47
C TYR A 170 -21.97 -21.52 23.21
N SER A 171 -23.20 -21.08 22.96
CA SER A 171 -24.39 -21.65 23.59
C SER A 171 -24.64 -23.12 23.25
N ASP A 172 -24.11 -23.60 22.13
CA ASP A 172 -24.32 -24.95 21.56
C ASP A 172 -23.04 -25.77 21.42
N ARG A 173 -21.86 -25.15 21.55
CA ARG A 173 -20.54 -25.82 21.37
C ARG A 173 -19.40 -25.08 22.05
N THR A 174 -18.33 -25.80 22.28
CA THR A 174 -17.04 -25.24 22.73
C THR A 174 -16.00 -25.46 21.62
N GLU A 175 -15.31 -24.37 21.24
CA GLU A 175 -14.24 -24.43 20.23
C GLU A 175 -12.94 -23.89 20.83
N THR A 176 -11.82 -24.41 20.35
CA THR A 176 -10.50 -23.84 20.66
C THR A 176 -10.00 -23.09 19.44
N ASP A 177 -9.81 -21.79 19.60
CA ASP A 177 -9.26 -20.92 18.55
C ASP A 177 -7.89 -20.39 18.97
N ASN A 178 -7.01 -20.14 18.01
CA ASN A 178 -5.72 -19.51 18.28
C ASN A 178 -5.86 -18.00 18.22
N ILE A 179 -5.61 -17.36 19.34
CA ILE A 179 -5.64 -15.91 19.51
C ILE A 179 -4.21 -15.41 19.68
N VAL A 180 -3.94 -14.24 19.10
CA VAL A 180 -2.67 -13.57 19.23
C VAL A 180 -2.82 -12.41 20.20
N TYR A 181 -2.13 -12.52 21.32
CA TYR A 181 -2.14 -11.56 22.40
C TYR A 181 -0.95 -10.62 22.30
N GLN A 182 -1.14 -9.40 22.73
CA GLN A 182 -0.07 -8.45 22.98
C GLN A 182 0.48 -8.67 24.37
N ILE A 183 1.79 -8.87 24.49
CA ILE A 183 2.46 -9.20 25.74
C ILE A 183 3.52 -8.16 26.10
N ASP A 184 3.82 -8.05 27.40
CA ASP A 184 4.94 -7.27 27.91
C ASP A 184 6.27 -8.05 27.81
N GLU A 185 7.36 -7.43 28.28
CA GLU A 185 8.69 -8.05 28.26
C GLU A 185 8.77 -9.31 29.14
N GLU A 186 7.90 -9.41 30.17
CA GLU A 186 7.80 -10.53 31.10
C GLU A 186 6.91 -11.67 30.54
N GLY A 187 6.20 -11.42 29.44
CA GLY A 187 5.29 -12.39 28.79
C GLY A 187 3.86 -12.34 29.33
N ASN A 188 3.49 -11.33 30.12
CA ASN A 188 2.12 -11.17 30.57
C ASN A 188 1.28 -10.48 29.51
N VAL A 189 0.02 -10.89 29.37
CA VAL A 189 -0.92 -10.24 28.45
C VAL A 189 -1.22 -8.81 28.92
N ILE A 190 -1.06 -7.86 28.03
CA ILE A 190 -1.36 -6.44 28.32
C ILE A 190 -2.87 -6.28 28.42
N LYS A 191 -3.35 -5.81 29.57
CA LYS A 191 -4.78 -5.59 29.82
C LYS A 191 -5.37 -4.58 28.84
N ASN A 192 -6.57 -4.88 28.35
CA ASN A 192 -7.31 -4.04 27.39
C ASN A 192 -6.59 -3.79 26.05
N SER A 193 -5.57 -4.57 25.72
CA SER A 193 -4.99 -4.56 24.38
C SER A 193 -5.87 -5.34 23.40
N THR A 194 -5.74 -5.00 22.14
CA THR A 194 -6.44 -5.71 21.05
C THR A 194 -5.98 -7.15 20.95
N GLU A 195 -6.94 -8.08 20.93
CA GLU A 195 -6.73 -9.50 20.63
C GLU A 195 -6.93 -9.71 19.11
N PHE A 196 -6.02 -10.42 18.47
CA PHE A 196 -6.13 -10.74 17.05
C PHE A 196 -6.47 -12.23 16.86
N ARG A 197 -7.33 -12.52 15.90
CA ARG A 197 -7.56 -13.90 15.45
C ARG A 197 -6.44 -14.34 14.52
N LEU A 198 -5.99 -15.57 14.66
CA LEU A 198 -5.06 -16.20 13.73
C LEU A 198 -5.85 -16.67 12.49
N VAL A 199 -5.55 -16.08 11.32
CA VAL A 199 -6.27 -16.35 10.07
C VAL A 199 -5.50 -17.34 9.19
N ILE A 200 -4.18 -17.18 9.13
CA ILE A 200 -3.27 -18.05 8.38
C ILE A 200 -2.10 -18.42 9.28
N ASP A 201 -1.77 -19.69 9.32
CA ASP A 201 -0.57 -20.20 9.98
C ASP A 201 0.12 -21.21 9.04
N ASN A 202 1.19 -20.78 8.41
CA ASN A 202 2.03 -21.58 7.50
C ASN A 202 3.41 -21.86 8.11
N ARG A 203 3.51 -21.81 9.45
CA ARG A 203 4.71 -22.25 10.18
C ARG A 203 4.78 -23.78 10.12
N GLU A 204 5.95 -24.31 9.85
CA GLU A 204 6.26 -25.74 9.91
C GLU A 204 6.72 -26.16 11.31
#